data_798d84751c34910ff89f0c37531f3627
#
_entry.id   798d84751c34910ff89f0c37531f3627
#
_cell.length_a   1.000
_cell.length_b   1.000
_cell.length_c   1.000
_cell.angle_alpha   90.00
_cell.angle_beta   90.00
_cell.angle_gamma   90.00
#
_symmetry.space_group_name_H-M   'P 1'
#
loop_
_entity.id
_entity.type
_entity.pdbx_description
1 polymer ?
#
loop_
_entity_poly.entity_id
_entity_poly.type
_entity_poly.pdbx_seq_one_letter_code
_entity_poly.pdbx_strand_id
1 'polypeptide(L)'
;MIDSNIKENVAFGEETINSDLLNTAIKQASLNEFVGNLPKGVESEVGERGSRLSGGQKQRIGIARSLYRNAQILVFDEATSALDTQTEREVSEAIDSLSDTNKTIFIIAHRVTTLKNCDRIYELKNGEIAGVYSYSELIAKVI
;
A
#
# COMPACT_ATOMS: atom_id res chain seq x y z
N MET A 1 4.96 -11.33 -5.56
CA MET A 1 4.33 -11.41 -6.89
C MET A 1 4.51 -12.81 -7.43
N ILE A 2 3.44 -13.39 -8.00
CA ILE A 2 3.52 -14.61 -8.80
C ILE A 2 3.77 -14.23 -10.27
N ASP A 3 4.34 -15.14 -11.04
CA ASP A 3 4.57 -14.97 -12.48
C ASP A 3 3.25 -15.21 -13.22
N SER A 4 2.48 -14.15 -13.34
CA SER A 4 1.16 -14.13 -13.96
C SER A 4 0.76 -12.68 -14.27
N ASN A 5 -0.51 -12.44 -14.58
CA ASN A 5 -1.02 -11.10 -14.87
C ASN A 5 -1.40 -10.31 -13.59
N ILE A 6 -1.78 -9.04 -13.78
CA ILE A 6 -2.14 -8.14 -12.67
C ILE A 6 -3.37 -8.65 -11.93
N LYS A 7 -4.42 -9.10 -12.63
CA LYS A 7 -5.66 -9.52 -11.97
C LYS A 7 -5.44 -10.73 -11.06
N GLU A 8 -4.66 -11.71 -11.48
CA GLU A 8 -4.34 -12.88 -10.66
C GLU A 8 -3.41 -12.55 -9.50
N ASN A 9 -2.57 -11.52 -9.64
CA ASN A 9 -1.77 -11.02 -8.54
C ASN A 9 -2.61 -10.25 -7.51
N VAL A 10 -3.65 -9.53 -7.91
CA VAL A 10 -4.58 -8.85 -6.99
C VAL A 10 -5.53 -9.86 -6.34
N ALA A 11 -6.21 -10.69 -7.12
CA ALA A 11 -7.14 -11.72 -6.64
C ALA A 11 -6.43 -13.04 -6.29
N PHE A 12 -5.22 -12.97 -5.76
CA PHE A 12 -4.35 -14.12 -5.51
C PHE A 12 -5.04 -15.21 -4.69
N GLY A 13 -5.08 -16.43 -5.25
CA GLY A 13 -5.66 -17.61 -4.61
C GLY A 13 -7.18 -17.77 -4.81
N GLU A 14 -7.82 -16.92 -5.62
CA GLU A 14 -9.23 -17.06 -5.97
C GLU A 14 -9.38 -17.87 -7.26
N GLU A 15 -10.27 -18.87 -7.25
CA GLU A 15 -10.62 -19.65 -8.44
C GLU A 15 -11.49 -18.84 -9.43
N THR A 16 -12.35 -17.99 -8.87
CA THR A 16 -13.24 -17.11 -9.66
C THR A 16 -13.04 -15.66 -9.24
N ILE A 17 -12.60 -14.85 -10.16
CA ILE A 17 -12.28 -13.45 -9.90
C ILE A 17 -13.53 -12.58 -10.09
N ASN A 18 -13.94 -11.88 -9.03
CA ASN A 18 -15.02 -10.89 -9.09
C ASN A 18 -14.48 -9.57 -9.69
N SER A 19 -14.98 -9.23 -10.88
CA SER A 19 -14.51 -8.06 -11.64
C SER A 19 -14.82 -6.73 -10.94
N ASP A 20 -15.93 -6.61 -10.22
CA ASP A 20 -16.32 -5.37 -9.55
C ASP A 20 -15.42 -5.11 -8.34
N LEU A 21 -15.14 -6.16 -7.55
CA LEU A 21 -14.17 -6.08 -6.44
C LEU A 21 -12.77 -5.79 -6.96
N LEU A 22 -12.35 -6.40 -8.07
CA LEU A 22 -11.06 -6.16 -8.70
C LEU A 22 -10.91 -4.70 -9.12
N ASN A 23 -11.87 -4.15 -9.83
CA ASN A 23 -11.87 -2.77 -10.28
C ASN A 23 -11.86 -1.79 -9.10
N THR A 24 -12.65 -2.08 -8.06
CA THR A 24 -12.68 -1.27 -6.83
C THR A 24 -11.31 -1.28 -6.14
N ALA A 25 -10.71 -2.44 -5.97
CA ALA A 25 -9.40 -2.58 -5.34
C ALA A 25 -8.29 -1.88 -6.13
N ILE A 26 -8.30 -1.99 -7.47
CA ILE A 26 -7.35 -1.31 -8.36
C ILE A 26 -7.49 0.21 -8.23
N LYS A 27 -8.72 0.73 -8.21
CA LYS A 27 -8.99 2.16 -8.05
C LYS A 27 -8.51 2.68 -6.69
N GLN A 28 -8.87 1.99 -5.61
CA GLN A 28 -8.47 2.38 -4.24
C GLN A 28 -6.96 2.29 -4.01
N ALA A 29 -6.25 1.41 -4.73
CA ALA A 29 -4.80 1.31 -4.69
C ALA A 29 -4.10 2.28 -5.67
N SER A 30 -4.81 3.24 -6.28
CA SER A 30 -4.29 4.22 -7.24
C SER A 30 -3.55 3.57 -8.42
N LEU A 31 -4.05 2.42 -8.91
CA LEU A 31 -3.48 1.67 -10.04
C LEU A 31 -4.26 1.87 -11.35
N ASN A 32 -5.41 2.54 -11.34
CA ASN A 32 -6.29 2.67 -12.50
C ASN A 32 -5.61 3.31 -13.72
N GLU A 33 -4.84 4.38 -13.55
CA GLU A 33 -4.10 5.02 -14.63
C GLU A 33 -3.01 4.11 -15.18
N PHE A 34 -2.21 3.51 -14.31
CA PHE A 34 -1.18 2.55 -14.70
C PHE A 34 -1.77 1.38 -15.50
N VAL A 35 -2.80 0.73 -14.97
CA VAL A 35 -3.46 -0.40 -15.63
C VAL A 35 -4.12 0.02 -16.94
N GLY A 36 -4.76 1.19 -16.98
CA GLY A 36 -5.40 1.74 -18.19
C GLY A 36 -4.43 2.02 -19.33
N ASN A 37 -3.17 2.33 -19.02
CA ASN A 37 -2.12 2.57 -20.01
C ASN A 37 -1.44 1.28 -20.54
N LEU A 38 -1.76 0.12 -19.95
CA LEU A 38 -1.21 -1.16 -20.41
C LEU A 38 -2.02 -1.72 -21.59
N PRO A 39 -1.39 -2.30 -22.62
CA PRO A 39 -2.08 -2.82 -23.81
C PRO A 39 -3.15 -3.86 -23.53
N LYS A 40 -2.99 -4.64 -22.46
CA LYS A 40 -3.92 -5.69 -22.02
C LYS A 40 -4.60 -5.37 -20.67
N GLY A 41 -4.49 -4.13 -20.18
CA GLY A 41 -5.05 -3.74 -18.89
C GLY A 41 -4.65 -4.69 -17.77
N VAL A 42 -5.64 -5.20 -17.01
CA VAL A 42 -5.43 -6.15 -15.90
C VAL A 42 -4.88 -7.53 -16.33
N GLU A 43 -5.00 -7.89 -17.61
CA GLU A 43 -4.45 -9.13 -18.18
C GLU A 43 -2.95 -8.99 -18.53
N SER A 44 -2.34 -7.84 -18.27
CA SER A 44 -0.93 -7.63 -18.57
C SER A 44 -0.05 -8.42 -17.60
N GLU A 45 0.91 -9.15 -18.15
CA GLU A 45 1.86 -9.98 -17.41
C GLU A 45 2.83 -9.12 -16.60
N VAL A 46 3.02 -9.47 -15.32
CA VAL A 46 3.94 -8.77 -14.42
C VAL A 46 5.38 -9.29 -14.49
N GLY A 47 5.57 -10.46 -15.10
CA GLY A 47 6.85 -11.16 -15.20
C GLY A 47 7.29 -11.82 -13.91
N GLU A 48 8.34 -12.63 -14.00
CA GLU A 48 8.89 -13.36 -12.86
C GLU A 48 9.17 -12.41 -11.69
N ARG A 49 8.57 -12.67 -10.52
CA ARG A 49 8.64 -11.83 -9.30
C ARG A 49 8.27 -10.36 -9.53
N GLY A 50 7.47 -10.10 -10.57
CA GLY A 50 7.08 -8.73 -10.92
C GLY A 50 8.21 -7.92 -11.58
N SER A 51 9.11 -8.55 -12.34
CA SER A 51 10.27 -7.91 -12.97
C SER A 51 9.91 -6.78 -13.93
N ARG A 52 8.67 -6.74 -14.44
CA ARG A 52 8.16 -5.69 -15.34
C ARG A 52 7.53 -4.50 -14.60
N LEU A 53 7.54 -4.52 -13.27
CA LEU A 53 6.91 -3.51 -12.42
C LEU A 53 7.94 -2.70 -11.65
N SER A 54 7.68 -1.41 -11.46
CA SER A 54 8.43 -0.59 -10.50
C SER A 54 8.15 -1.03 -9.06
N GLY A 55 9.00 -0.60 -8.12
CA GLY A 55 8.80 -0.85 -6.69
C GLY A 55 7.43 -0.39 -6.20
N GLY A 56 7.02 0.83 -6.55
CA GLY A 56 5.72 1.37 -6.15
C GLY A 56 4.53 0.66 -6.81
N GLN A 57 4.65 0.21 -8.06
CA GLN A 57 3.62 -0.60 -8.69
C GLN A 57 3.44 -1.94 -7.97
N LYS A 58 4.53 -2.60 -7.58
CA LYS A 58 4.48 -3.84 -6.78
C LYS A 58 3.78 -3.62 -5.45
N GLN A 59 4.10 -2.54 -4.75
CA GLN A 59 3.47 -2.20 -3.47
C GLN A 59 1.99 -1.91 -3.64
N ARG A 60 1.59 -1.10 -4.62
CA ARG A 60 0.18 -0.80 -4.88
C ARG A 60 -0.61 -2.04 -5.29
N ILE A 61 0.00 -2.99 -6.01
CA ILE A 61 -0.64 -4.30 -6.27
C ILE A 61 -0.80 -5.08 -4.95
N GLY A 62 0.14 -5.01 -4.02
CA GLY A 62 0.01 -5.57 -2.67
C GLY A 62 -1.15 -4.94 -1.88
N ILE A 63 -1.31 -3.61 -1.96
CA ILE A 63 -2.45 -2.89 -1.38
C ILE A 63 -3.76 -3.37 -2.03
N ALA A 64 -3.83 -3.40 -3.36
CA ALA A 64 -5.02 -3.86 -4.10
C ALA A 64 -5.42 -5.29 -3.71
N ARG A 65 -4.45 -6.20 -3.52
CA ARG A 65 -4.67 -7.57 -3.04
C ARG A 65 -5.35 -7.60 -1.67
N SER A 66 -4.86 -6.80 -0.74
CA SER A 66 -5.42 -6.71 0.62
C SER A 66 -6.84 -6.15 0.62
N LEU A 67 -7.10 -5.18 -0.26
CA LEU A 67 -8.42 -4.58 -0.45
C LEU A 67 -9.40 -5.54 -1.12
N TYR A 68 -8.97 -6.25 -2.16
CA TYR A 68 -9.76 -7.28 -2.83
C TYR A 68 -10.25 -8.34 -1.83
N ARG A 69 -9.39 -8.75 -0.90
CA ARG A 69 -9.71 -9.69 0.19
C ARG A 69 -10.50 -9.08 1.34
N ASN A 70 -10.83 -7.80 1.26
CA ASN A 70 -11.52 -7.06 2.32
C ASN A 70 -10.86 -7.20 3.69
N ALA A 71 -9.54 -7.18 3.74
CA ALA A 71 -8.79 -7.26 4.98
C ALA A 71 -9.17 -6.11 5.92
N GLN A 72 -9.46 -6.43 7.19
CA GLN A 72 -9.83 -5.44 8.22
C GLN A 72 -8.60 -4.80 8.86
N ILE A 73 -7.48 -5.50 8.83
CA ILE A 73 -6.19 -5.03 9.36
C ILE A 73 -5.18 -5.03 8.23
N LEU A 74 -4.54 -3.89 8.01
CA LEU A 74 -3.48 -3.69 7.02
C LEU A 74 -2.19 -3.34 7.76
N VAL A 75 -1.09 -3.98 7.38
CA VAL A 75 0.24 -3.67 7.93
C VAL A 75 1.15 -3.27 6.77
N PHE A 76 1.66 -2.05 6.84
CA PHE A 76 2.63 -1.50 5.90
C PHE A 76 3.99 -1.43 6.59
N ASP A 77 4.85 -2.40 6.27
CA ASP A 77 6.20 -2.47 6.80
C ASP A 77 7.17 -1.83 5.80
N GLU A 78 7.68 -0.66 6.16
CA GLU A 78 8.61 0.15 5.35
C GLU A 78 8.16 0.33 3.88
N ALA A 79 6.86 0.49 3.66
CA ALA A 79 6.26 0.49 2.33
C ALA A 79 6.86 1.52 1.35
N THR A 80 7.60 2.52 1.85
CA THR A 80 8.17 3.59 1.03
C THR A 80 9.70 3.70 1.12
N SER A 81 10.37 2.86 1.90
CA SER A 81 11.80 3.03 2.25
C SER A 81 12.76 2.98 1.06
N ALA A 82 12.43 2.24 0.00
CA ALA A 82 13.27 2.04 -1.19
C ALA A 82 12.71 2.74 -2.45
N LEU A 83 11.75 3.66 -2.30
CA LEU A 83 11.10 4.33 -3.41
C LEU A 83 11.71 5.72 -3.66
N ASP A 84 11.68 6.16 -4.92
CA ASP A 84 11.90 7.54 -5.28
C ASP A 84 10.75 8.42 -4.74
N THR A 85 11.02 9.73 -4.62
CA THR A 85 10.08 10.69 -3.99
C THR A 85 8.70 10.72 -4.64
N GLN A 86 8.61 10.58 -5.97
CA GLN A 86 7.33 10.60 -6.67
C GLN A 86 6.52 9.33 -6.37
N THR A 87 7.17 8.19 -6.47
CA THR A 87 6.56 6.89 -6.18
C THR A 87 6.15 6.75 -4.71
N GLU A 88 6.97 7.30 -3.78
CA GLU A 88 6.63 7.38 -2.35
C GLU A 88 5.33 8.15 -2.13
N ARG A 89 5.17 9.32 -2.80
CA ARG A 89 3.95 10.11 -2.71
C ARG A 89 2.72 9.33 -3.19
N GLU A 90 2.82 8.67 -4.34
CA GLU A 90 1.71 7.87 -4.90
C GLU A 90 1.29 6.71 -3.99
N VAL A 91 2.25 6.04 -3.35
CA VAL A 91 1.95 4.98 -2.36
C VAL A 91 1.33 5.57 -1.09
N SER A 92 1.86 6.70 -0.59
CA SER A 92 1.29 7.39 0.58
C SER A 92 -0.14 7.85 0.33
N GLU A 93 -0.42 8.45 -0.83
CA GLU A 93 -1.77 8.86 -1.22
C GLU A 93 -2.74 7.67 -1.31
N ALA A 94 -2.28 6.52 -1.81
CA ALA A 94 -3.07 5.30 -1.82
C ALA A 94 -3.38 4.80 -0.39
N ILE A 95 -2.43 4.87 0.54
CA ILE A 95 -2.64 4.51 1.95
C ILE A 95 -3.59 5.52 2.62
N ASP A 96 -3.39 6.81 2.40
CA ASP A 96 -4.22 7.88 2.98
C ASP A 96 -5.67 7.77 2.53
N SER A 97 -5.91 7.37 1.27
CA SER A 97 -7.27 7.15 0.76
C SER A 97 -8.03 6.03 1.47
N LEU A 98 -7.34 5.20 2.24
CA LEU A 98 -7.93 4.13 3.04
C LEU A 98 -8.34 4.59 4.44
N SER A 99 -7.94 5.77 4.90
CA SER A 99 -8.27 6.31 6.24
C SER A 99 -9.78 6.50 6.45
N ASP A 100 -10.54 6.77 5.38
CA ASP A 100 -12.00 6.87 5.41
C ASP A 100 -12.71 5.51 5.43
N THR A 101 -11.95 4.41 5.38
CA THR A 101 -12.49 3.06 5.45
C THR A 101 -12.48 2.56 6.90
N ASN A 102 -13.44 1.69 7.26
CA ASN A 102 -13.50 1.11 8.61
C ASN A 102 -12.43 0.00 8.79
N LYS A 103 -11.15 0.36 8.58
CA LYS A 103 -10.00 -0.55 8.64
C LYS A 103 -8.98 -0.05 9.65
N THR A 104 -8.29 -0.99 10.28
CA THR A 104 -7.14 -0.67 11.13
C THR A 104 -5.86 -0.73 10.31
N ILE A 105 -5.10 0.36 10.27
CA ILE A 105 -3.88 0.48 9.49
C ILE A 105 -2.69 0.65 10.42
N PHE A 106 -1.73 -0.26 10.33
CA PHE A 106 -0.43 -0.14 11.00
C PHE A 106 0.63 0.26 9.96
N ILE A 107 1.37 1.31 10.24
CA ILE A 107 2.46 1.80 9.39
C ILE A 107 3.75 1.73 10.18
N ILE A 108 4.72 0.95 9.70
CA ILE A 108 6.09 0.94 10.22
C ILE A 108 6.92 1.78 9.26
N ALA A 109 7.48 2.89 9.78
CA ALA A 109 8.22 3.84 8.95
C ALA A 109 9.45 4.39 9.67
N HIS A 110 10.50 4.63 8.90
CA HIS A 110 11.70 5.34 9.34
C HIS A 110 11.64 6.84 9.03
N ARG A 111 10.76 7.26 8.12
CA ARG A 111 10.55 8.66 7.77
C ARG A 111 9.35 9.21 8.52
N VAL A 112 9.59 10.25 9.32
CA VAL A 112 8.54 10.90 10.11
C VAL A 112 7.40 11.44 9.23
N THR A 113 7.74 11.90 8.02
CA THR A 113 6.76 12.42 7.05
C THR A 113 5.67 11.42 6.66
N THR A 114 6.01 10.13 6.63
CA THR A 114 5.06 9.04 6.32
C THR A 114 3.97 8.87 7.39
N LEU A 115 4.24 9.36 8.62
CA LEU A 115 3.33 9.25 9.76
C LEU A 115 2.35 10.42 9.91
N LYS A 116 2.36 11.36 8.95
CA LYS A 116 1.63 12.63 9.03
C LYS A 116 0.13 12.47 9.31
N ASN A 117 -0.49 11.47 8.70
CA ASN A 117 -1.93 11.25 8.77
C ASN A 117 -2.31 10.11 9.74
N CYS A 118 -1.37 9.64 10.58
CA CYS A 118 -1.66 8.64 11.60
C CYS A 118 -2.39 9.26 12.80
N ASP A 119 -3.41 8.57 13.31
CA ASP A 119 -4.15 8.97 14.52
C ASP A 119 -3.27 8.89 15.76
N ARG A 120 -2.38 7.90 15.82
CA ARG A 120 -1.45 7.67 16.92
C ARG A 120 -0.13 7.13 16.40
N ILE A 121 0.96 7.61 16.99
CA ILE A 121 2.32 7.19 16.67
C ILE A 121 2.95 6.61 17.94
N TYR A 122 3.39 5.36 17.85
CA TYR A 122 4.05 4.65 18.94
C TYR A 122 5.57 4.61 18.68
N GLU A 123 6.35 5.15 19.59
CA GLU A 123 7.80 5.00 19.57
C GLU A 123 8.19 3.72 20.29
N LEU A 124 8.88 2.82 19.58
CA LEU A 124 9.42 1.59 20.15
C LEU A 124 10.89 1.74 20.42
N LYS A 125 11.34 1.37 21.63
CA LYS A 125 12.75 1.36 22.03
C LYS A 125 13.01 0.13 22.90
N ASN A 126 14.02 -0.64 22.52
CA ASN A 126 14.42 -1.88 23.23
C ASN A 126 13.25 -2.88 23.43
N GLY A 127 12.30 -2.94 22.47
CA GLY A 127 11.15 -3.86 22.54
C GLY A 127 9.97 -3.35 23.37
N GLU A 128 10.04 -2.13 23.90
CA GLU A 128 8.99 -1.51 24.72
C GLU A 128 8.46 -0.24 24.08
N ILE A 129 7.23 0.15 24.42
CA ILE A 129 6.64 1.43 24.01
C ILE A 129 7.28 2.53 24.86
N ALA A 130 8.15 3.32 24.24
CA ALA A 130 8.84 4.45 24.88
C ALA A 130 8.01 5.73 24.89
N GLY A 131 7.02 5.85 24.01
CA GLY A 131 6.13 7.00 23.95
C GLY A 131 4.98 6.81 22.96
N VAL A 132 3.95 7.64 23.12
CA VAL A 132 2.78 7.72 22.23
C VAL A 132 2.56 9.19 21.89
N TYR A 133 2.45 9.50 20.62
CA TYR A 133 2.42 10.88 20.12
C TYR A 133 1.35 11.07 19.04
N SER A 134 0.84 12.28 18.94
CA SER A 134 0.30 12.82 17.69
C SER A 134 1.45 13.22 16.76
N TYR A 135 1.16 13.45 15.48
CA TYR A 135 2.19 13.93 14.54
C TYR A 135 2.83 15.25 14.97
N SER A 136 2.04 16.20 15.48
CA SER A 136 2.52 17.50 15.96
C SER A 136 3.45 17.38 17.16
N GLU A 137 3.14 16.51 18.11
CA GLU A 137 4.00 16.23 19.27
C GLU A 137 5.31 15.57 18.85
N LEU A 138 5.25 14.61 17.89
CA LEU A 138 6.45 13.98 17.38
C LEU A 138 7.38 14.99 16.68
N ILE A 139 6.85 15.86 15.83
CA ILE A 139 7.63 16.91 15.16
C ILE A 139 8.28 17.85 16.18
N ALA A 140 7.53 18.29 17.20
CA ALA A 140 8.07 19.16 18.24
C ALA A 140 9.19 18.52 19.09
N LYS A 141 9.21 17.18 19.16
CA LYS A 141 10.25 16.41 19.85
C LYS A 141 11.53 16.26 19.02
N VAL A 142 11.41 16.22 17.68
CA VAL A 142 12.53 15.93 16.76
C VAL A 142 13.25 17.20 16.30
N ILE A 143 12.60 18.36 16.38
CA ILE A 143 13.18 19.69 16.11
C ILE A 143 13.82 20.24 17.39
#